data_359986447c4686b95ac14eda9027aa3b
#
_entry.id   359986447c4686b95ac14eda9027aa3b
#
_cell.length_a   1.000
_cell.length_b   1.000
_cell.length_c   1.000
_cell.angle_alpha   90.00
_cell.angle_beta   90.00
_cell.angle_gamma   90.00
#
_symmetry.space_group_name_H-M   'P 1'
#
loop_
_entity.id
_entity.type
_entity.pdbx_description
1 polymer ?
#
loop_
_entity_poly.entity_id
_entity_poly.type
_entity_poly.pdbx_seq_one_letter_code
_entity_poly.pdbx_strand_id
1 'polypeptide(L)'
;MKDILVIGGGKIGSVVAALLVDTPEADGYRVTVADRSVAALAQITRVEHTPRLNTLVLDVADPAQLRDALQGRYAVLSAAPYHLTLQVAEAARDAGVHYLDLTEDVASTRAIRALAEGASRGTRAAFIPQCGLAPGFISIVAADLARSFDSLDSVRMRVGALPAYPSNALNYNLTWSTEGVINEYCEPCEAIVDGQRREVPALEEREEFSLDGVLYEAFNTSGGLGTLCETLAGKVRTLNYRTIRYPGHAAIMKALLHDLRLKDRRDVLKDILEQSLPSTMQDVVIVFVTVAGWRGGRLQQETYARKIYSHVLAGQMRSAIQITTASSLCAMLDLLASGQLPDAGFVRQEDVPLAAFLDNRFGRVYAMDELAHAA
;
A
#
# COMPACT_ATOMS: atom_id res chain seq x y z
N MET A 1 14.39 20.63 -8.78
CA MET A 1 14.18 19.94 -7.47
C MET A 1 12.80 20.28 -6.97
N LYS A 2 11.99 19.28 -6.54
CA LYS A 2 10.62 19.48 -6.04
C LYS A 2 10.59 19.32 -4.53
N ASP A 3 9.83 20.20 -3.84
CA ASP A 3 9.70 20.19 -2.38
C ASP A 3 8.56 19.25 -1.96
N ILE A 4 8.87 18.24 -1.15
CA ILE A 4 7.94 17.19 -0.73
C ILE A 4 7.76 17.26 0.79
N LEU A 5 6.51 17.20 1.24
CA LEU A 5 6.16 16.98 2.63
C LEU A 5 5.79 15.50 2.83
N VAL A 6 6.49 14.81 3.71
CA VAL A 6 6.14 13.45 4.16
C VAL A 6 5.53 13.55 5.55
N ILE A 7 4.28 13.17 5.70
CA ILE A 7 3.59 13.14 6.99
C ILE A 7 3.68 11.72 7.56
N GLY A 8 4.23 11.62 8.79
CA GLY A 8 4.53 10.35 9.46
C GLY A 8 6.00 9.97 9.35
N GLY A 9 6.74 10.07 10.46
CA GLY A 9 8.16 9.69 10.58
C GLY A 9 8.38 8.25 11.05
N GLY A 10 7.36 7.39 10.89
CA GLY A 10 7.39 5.99 11.31
C GLY A 10 8.16 5.06 10.35
N LYS A 11 7.86 3.75 10.46
CA LYS A 11 8.55 2.67 9.70
C LYS A 11 8.55 2.89 8.18
N ILE A 12 7.48 3.43 7.59
CA ILE A 12 7.36 3.64 6.15
C ILE A 12 7.83 5.03 5.75
N GLY A 13 7.36 6.09 6.43
CA GLY A 13 7.72 7.46 6.04
C GLY A 13 9.22 7.76 6.13
N SER A 14 9.93 7.14 7.07
CA SER A 14 11.40 7.23 7.13
C SER A 14 12.08 6.61 5.90
N VAL A 15 11.56 5.50 5.38
CA VAL A 15 12.10 4.86 4.17
C VAL A 15 11.74 5.66 2.93
N VAL A 16 10.53 6.21 2.85
CA VAL A 16 10.13 7.14 1.78
C VAL A 16 11.09 8.34 1.72
N ALA A 17 11.38 8.94 2.88
CA ALA A 17 12.31 10.06 2.94
C ALA A 17 13.72 9.66 2.47
N ALA A 18 14.25 8.53 2.95
CA ALA A 18 15.56 8.02 2.53
C ALA A 18 15.64 7.78 1.02
N LEU A 19 14.63 7.13 0.43
CA LEU A 19 14.57 6.87 -1.02
C LEU A 19 14.55 8.16 -1.84
N LEU A 20 13.75 9.15 -1.44
CA LEU A 20 13.62 10.39 -2.18
C LEU A 20 14.89 11.24 -2.12
N VAL A 21 15.61 11.26 -0.99
CA VAL A 21 16.87 12.02 -0.88
C VAL A 21 18.07 11.30 -1.48
N ASP A 22 18.00 9.99 -1.71
CA ASP A 22 19.03 9.20 -2.39
C ASP A 22 19.00 9.35 -3.92
N THR A 23 18.16 10.23 -4.45
CA THR A 23 18.07 10.51 -5.90
C THR A 23 19.14 11.52 -6.35
N PRO A 24 19.59 11.48 -7.62
CA PRO A 24 20.47 12.51 -8.18
C PRO A 24 19.90 13.92 -8.04
N GLU A 25 20.75 14.92 -7.86
CA GLU A 25 20.30 16.32 -7.64
C GLU A 25 19.50 16.91 -8.81
N ALA A 26 19.86 16.55 -10.05
CA ALA A 26 19.21 17.08 -11.24
C ALA A 26 17.70 16.80 -11.27
N ASP A 27 17.32 15.56 -10.88
CA ASP A 27 15.92 15.08 -10.88
C ASP A 27 15.43 14.73 -9.46
N GLY A 28 16.06 15.34 -8.47
CA GLY A 28 15.87 14.99 -7.05
C GLY A 28 14.77 15.77 -6.36
N TYR A 29 14.58 15.39 -5.10
CA TYR A 29 13.59 15.93 -4.20
C TYR A 29 14.26 16.58 -2.98
N ARG A 30 13.65 17.65 -2.47
CA ARG A 30 13.89 18.16 -1.14
C ARG A 30 12.73 17.69 -0.25
N VAL A 31 13.06 17.01 0.84
CA VAL A 31 12.08 16.33 1.68
C VAL A 31 12.02 16.98 3.05
N THR A 32 10.81 17.24 3.53
CA THR A 32 10.55 17.58 4.92
C THR A 32 9.70 16.46 5.51
N VAL A 33 10.21 15.76 6.54
CA VAL A 33 9.41 14.77 7.28
C VAL A 33 8.77 15.45 8.46
N ALA A 34 7.44 15.35 8.54
CA ALA A 34 6.65 15.91 9.62
C ALA A 34 6.06 14.80 10.49
N ASP A 35 6.23 14.91 11.81
CA ASP A 35 5.65 14.01 12.81
C ASP A 35 5.45 14.75 14.12
N ARG A 36 4.47 14.32 14.93
CA ARG A 36 4.30 14.83 16.28
C ARG A 36 5.39 14.34 17.26
N SER A 37 6.04 13.23 16.93
CA SER A 37 7.07 12.59 17.76
C SER A 37 8.45 13.15 17.45
N VAL A 38 8.98 13.98 18.35
CA VAL A 38 10.37 14.49 18.31
C VAL A 38 11.37 13.32 18.26
N ALA A 39 11.08 12.21 18.96
CA ALA A 39 11.95 11.04 19.00
C ALA A 39 12.03 10.34 17.64
N ALA A 40 10.90 10.20 16.93
CA ALA A 40 10.87 9.62 15.58
C ALA A 40 11.67 10.50 14.59
N LEU A 41 11.48 11.81 14.62
CA LEU A 41 12.22 12.75 13.78
C LEU A 41 13.73 12.74 14.06
N ALA A 42 14.13 12.68 15.34
CA ALA A 42 15.54 12.60 15.74
C ALA A 42 16.21 11.30 15.24
N GLN A 43 15.46 10.21 15.12
CA GLN A 43 15.98 8.97 14.57
C GLN A 43 16.26 9.07 13.07
N ILE A 44 15.41 9.73 12.33
CA ILE A 44 15.60 9.95 10.89
C ILE A 44 16.87 10.78 10.64
N THR A 45 17.05 11.88 11.35
CA THR A 45 18.22 12.76 11.18
C THR A 45 19.54 12.15 11.66
N ARG A 46 19.49 11.12 12.52
CA ARG A 46 20.71 10.36 12.91
C ARG A 46 21.21 9.47 11.79
N VAL A 47 20.33 9.04 10.93
CA VAL A 47 20.62 8.05 9.89
C VAL A 47 20.89 8.72 8.55
N GLU A 48 20.11 9.74 8.21
CA GLU A 48 20.17 10.44 6.93
C GLU A 48 20.81 11.81 7.11
N HIS A 49 22.07 11.96 6.69
CA HIS A 49 22.80 13.22 6.75
C HIS A 49 22.89 13.86 5.35
N THR A 50 21.85 14.56 4.94
CA THR A 50 21.84 15.29 3.66
C THR A 50 21.16 16.66 3.80
N PRO A 51 21.67 17.72 3.14
CA PRO A 51 21.03 19.03 3.17
C PRO A 51 19.64 19.05 2.52
N ARG A 52 19.27 17.96 1.83
CA ARG A 52 17.95 17.81 1.19
C ARG A 52 16.87 17.27 2.14
N LEU A 53 17.24 16.85 3.35
CA LEU A 53 16.31 16.33 4.36
C LEU A 53 16.15 17.33 5.50
N ASN A 54 14.90 17.70 5.76
CA ASN A 54 14.50 18.48 6.92
C ASN A 54 13.48 17.72 7.75
N THR A 55 13.34 18.11 9.01
CA THR A 55 12.30 17.58 9.90
C THR A 55 11.46 18.72 10.47
N LEU A 56 10.18 18.44 10.71
CA LEU A 56 9.21 19.38 11.24
C LEU A 56 8.36 18.69 12.32
N VAL A 57 8.34 19.26 13.51
CA VAL A 57 7.37 18.82 14.53
C VAL A 57 6.02 19.38 14.14
N LEU A 58 5.06 18.51 13.87
CA LEU A 58 3.74 18.87 13.35
C LEU A 58 2.67 18.01 14.00
N ASP A 59 1.67 18.65 14.59
CA ASP A 59 0.40 17.99 14.90
C ASP A 59 -0.54 18.16 13.70
N VAL A 60 -0.78 17.07 12.99
CA VAL A 60 -1.70 17.03 11.83
C VAL A 60 -3.13 17.41 12.23
N ALA A 61 -3.52 17.19 13.49
CA ALA A 61 -4.82 17.58 14.01
C ALA A 61 -4.99 19.11 14.17
N ASP A 62 -3.91 19.88 14.09
CA ASP A 62 -3.95 21.35 14.06
C ASP A 62 -4.03 21.85 12.60
N PRO A 63 -5.19 22.39 12.16
CA PRO A 63 -5.37 22.83 10.77
C PRO A 63 -4.47 24.01 10.37
N ALA A 64 -4.05 24.87 11.33
CA ALA A 64 -3.18 25.99 11.04
C ALA A 64 -1.75 25.51 10.75
N GLN A 65 -1.20 24.67 11.62
CA GLN A 65 0.12 24.07 11.42
C GLN A 65 0.19 23.27 10.11
N LEU A 66 -0.85 22.46 9.81
CA LEU A 66 -0.92 21.67 8.60
C LEU A 66 -0.93 22.56 7.34
N ARG A 67 -1.73 23.64 7.35
CA ARG A 67 -1.78 24.59 6.25
C ARG A 67 -0.42 25.26 6.01
N ASP A 68 0.25 25.70 7.07
CA ASP A 68 1.56 26.36 6.96
C ASP A 68 2.62 25.37 6.44
N ALA A 69 2.59 24.11 6.88
CA ALA A 69 3.50 23.06 6.42
C ALA A 69 3.34 22.73 4.92
N LEU A 70 2.16 22.93 4.35
CA LEU A 70 1.85 22.66 2.94
C LEU A 70 2.22 23.82 2.00
N GLN A 71 2.48 25.03 2.52
CA GLN A 71 2.77 26.20 1.68
C GLN A 71 4.01 25.97 0.80
N GLY A 72 3.84 26.19 -0.52
CA GLY A 72 4.93 26.08 -1.50
C GLY A 72 5.42 24.66 -1.76
N ARG A 73 4.76 23.60 -1.23
CA ARG A 73 5.10 22.22 -1.52
C ARG A 73 4.60 21.79 -2.89
N TYR A 74 5.35 20.89 -3.53
CA TYR A 74 4.89 20.24 -4.75
C TYR A 74 3.87 19.14 -4.45
N ALA A 75 4.19 18.29 -3.46
CA ALA A 75 3.31 17.20 -3.05
C ALA A 75 3.41 16.92 -1.54
N VAL A 76 2.33 16.37 -0.99
CA VAL A 76 2.30 15.76 0.33
C VAL A 76 2.11 14.25 0.18
N LEU A 77 2.97 13.48 0.86
CA LEU A 77 2.90 12.03 0.97
C LEU A 77 2.46 11.67 2.38
N SER A 78 1.24 11.15 2.52
CA SER A 78 0.70 10.80 3.83
C SER A 78 0.98 9.33 4.17
N ALA A 79 1.83 9.11 5.16
CA ALA A 79 2.03 7.84 5.86
C ALA A 79 1.46 7.90 7.29
N ALA A 80 0.48 8.76 7.52
CA ALA A 80 -0.25 8.92 8.77
C ALA A 80 -1.33 7.83 8.92
N PRO A 81 -1.84 7.58 10.13
CA PRO A 81 -3.00 6.71 10.35
C PRO A 81 -4.22 7.14 9.53
N TYR A 82 -5.02 6.16 9.08
CA TYR A 82 -6.13 6.38 8.14
C TYR A 82 -7.16 7.43 8.58
N HIS A 83 -7.41 7.57 9.89
CA HIS A 83 -8.37 8.55 10.41
C HIS A 83 -7.93 10.02 10.22
N LEU A 84 -6.66 10.29 9.88
CA LEU A 84 -6.15 11.62 9.56
C LEU A 84 -6.10 11.90 8.05
N THR A 85 -6.32 10.90 7.24
CA THR A 85 -6.15 10.92 5.78
C THR A 85 -6.98 12.01 5.10
N LEU A 86 -8.28 12.10 5.43
CA LEU A 86 -9.18 13.08 4.81
C LEU A 86 -8.77 14.52 5.15
N GLN A 87 -8.39 14.80 6.39
CA GLN A 87 -7.95 16.12 6.83
C GLN A 87 -6.71 16.59 6.06
N VAL A 88 -5.75 15.69 5.83
CA VAL A 88 -4.55 16.01 5.02
C VAL A 88 -4.93 16.27 3.57
N ALA A 89 -5.83 15.47 2.99
CA ALA A 89 -6.30 15.64 1.61
C ALA A 89 -7.05 16.97 1.41
N GLU A 90 -7.90 17.37 2.36
CA GLU A 90 -8.60 18.66 2.34
C GLU A 90 -7.61 19.83 2.38
N ALA A 91 -6.65 19.80 3.29
CA ALA A 91 -5.63 20.82 3.40
C ALA A 91 -4.74 20.89 2.14
N ALA A 92 -4.41 19.75 1.52
CA ALA A 92 -3.67 19.68 0.26
C ALA A 92 -4.46 20.32 -0.89
N ARG A 93 -5.78 20.03 -0.99
CA ARG A 93 -6.67 20.68 -1.96
C ARG A 93 -6.64 22.21 -1.81
N ASP A 94 -6.81 22.69 -0.59
CA ASP A 94 -6.90 24.12 -0.31
C ASP A 94 -5.57 24.86 -0.58
N ALA A 95 -4.45 24.15 -0.43
CA ALA A 95 -3.11 24.64 -0.76
C ALA A 95 -2.72 24.44 -2.25
N GLY A 96 -3.50 23.71 -3.04
CA GLY A 96 -3.16 23.37 -4.42
C GLY A 96 -1.96 22.43 -4.54
N VAL A 97 -1.75 21.55 -3.55
CA VAL A 97 -0.63 20.61 -3.43
C VAL A 97 -1.09 19.22 -3.86
N HIS A 98 -0.28 18.49 -4.64
CA HIS A 98 -0.57 17.10 -4.99
C HIS A 98 -0.61 16.22 -3.73
N TYR A 99 -1.58 15.31 -3.68
CA TYR A 99 -1.83 14.44 -2.55
C TYR A 99 -1.62 12.97 -2.91
N LEU A 100 -0.83 12.25 -2.12
CA LEU A 100 -0.64 10.81 -2.22
C LEU A 100 -0.69 10.18 -0.82
N ASP A 101 -1.24 8.97 -0.69
CA ASP A 101 -1.30 8.26 0.59
C ASP A 101 -1.12 6.75 0.46
N LEU A 102 -1.18 6.07 1.60
CA LEU A 102 -1.06 4.62 1.76
C LEU A 102 -2.33 3.99 2.35
N THR A 103 -3.46 4.70 2.36
CA THR A 103 -4.66 4.23 3.05
C THR A 103 -5.24 2.97 2.41
N GLU A 104 -5.62 2.01 3.24
CA GLU A 104 -6.42 0.85 2.88
C GLU A 104 -7.92 1.10 3.10
N ASP A 105 -8.27 2.20 3.78
CA ASP A 105 -9.65 2.50 4.16
C ASP A 105 -10.50 2.95 2.97
N VAL A 106 -11.53 2.17 2.66
CA VAL A 106 -12.43 2.40 1.53
C VAL A 106 -13.24 3.68 1.68
N ALA A 107 -13.67 4.01 2.90
CA ALA A 107 -14.45 5.22 3.16
C ALA A 107 -13.61 6.48 2.94
N SER A 108 -12.38 6.49 3.43
CA SER A 108 -11.40 7.58 3.20
C SER A 108 -11.13 7.76 1.70
N THR A 109 -10.92 6.68 0.95
CA THR A 109 -10.68 6.75 -0.50
C THR A 109 -11.87 7.34 -1.26
N ARG A 110 -13.10 6.97 -0.90
CA ARG A 110 -14.33 7.55 -1.48
C ARG A 110 -14.46 9.04 -1.17
N ALA A 111 -14.14 9.44 0.07
CA ALA A 111 -14.17 10.85 0.45
C ALA A 111 -13.12 11.67 -0.31
N ILE A 112 -11.90 11.15 -0.49
CA ILE A 112 -10.84 11.78 -1.29
C ILE A 112 -11.27 11.92 -2.75
N ARG A 113 -11.93 10.91 -3.32
CA ARG A 113 -12.47 11.01 -4.68
C ARG A 113 -13.49 12.14 -4.81
N ALA A 114 -14.47 12.18 -3.91
CA ALA A 114 -15.48 13.25 -3.90
C ALA A 114 -14.83 14.64 -3.75
N LEU A 115 -13.78 14.74 -2.93
CA LEU A 115 -12.98 15.94 -2.76
C LEU A 115 -12.29 16.37 -4.07
N ALA A 116 -11.68 15.43 -4.79
CA ALA A 116 -10.98 15.69 -6.05
C ALA A 116 -11.96 16.08 -7.18
N GLU A 117 -13.12 15.42 -7.24
CA GLU A 117 -14.16 15.72 -8.23
C GLU A 117 -14.89 17.05 -7.97
N GLY A 118 -15.02 17.44 -6.69
CA GLY A 118 -15.61 18.69 -6.25
C GLY A 118 -14.66 19.90 -6.30
N ALA A 119 -13.39 19.70 -6.61
CA ALA A 119 -12.42 20.77 -6.71
C ALA A 119 -12.76 21.69 -7.90
N SER A 120 -12.72 23.01 -7.67
CA SER A 120 -12.97 24.00 -8.72
C SER A 120 -12.01 23.80 -9.89
N ARG A 121 -12.49 24.03 -11.12
CA ARG A 121 -11.72 23.84 -12.39
C ARG A 121 -10.40 24.63 -12.49
N GLY A 122 -9.93 25.29 -11.45
CA GLY A 122 -8.67 26.04 -11.37
C GLY A 122 -7.59 25.42 -10.51
N THR A 123 -7.89 24.41 -9.70
CA THR A 123 -6.90 23.78 -8.81
C THR A 123 -6.24 22.62 -9.53
N ARG A 124 -4.99 22.79 -9.95
CA ARG A 124 -4.18 21.72 -10.55
C ARG A 124 -3.49 20.94 -9.44
N ALA A 125 -4.22 19.99 -8.84
CA ALA A 125 -3.66 19.04 -7.89
C ALA A 125 -4.21 17.64 -8.20
N ALA A 126 -3.32 16.67 -8.30
CA ALA A 126 -3.66 15.26 -8.39
C ALA A 126 -3.86 14.68 -7.00
N PHE A 127 -4.87 13.83 -6.85
CA PHE A 127 -5.17 13.06 -5.65
C PHE A 127 -5.01 11.59 -5.97
N ILE A 128 -3.97 10.98 -5.44
CA ILE A 128 -3.55 9.61 -5.74
C ILE A 128 -3.50 8.82 -4.43
N PRO A 129 -4.63 8.36 -3.90
CA PRO A 129 -4.63 7.52 -2.71
C PRO A 129 -4.19 6.10 -3.02
N GLN A 130 -3.96 5.31 -1.95
CA GLN A 130 -3.72 3.88 -2.06
C GLN A 130 -2.41 3.52 -2.79
N CYS A 131 -1.37 4.33 -2.64
CA CYS A 131 -0.08 4.15 -3.33
C CYS A 131 0.82 3.07 -2.67
N GLY A 132 0.24 2.11 -1.96
CA GLY A 132 0.98 1.05 -1.27
C GLY A 132 1.22 -0.20 -2.12
N LEU A 133 1.42 -1.32 -1.42
CA LEU A 133 1.53 -2.65 -2.00
C LEU A 133 0.13 -3.21 -2.32
N ALA A 134 -0.76 -3.21 -1.33
CA ALA A 134 -2.15 -3.62 -1.41
C ALA A 134 -2.97 -2.85 -0.35
N PRO A 135 -3.82 -1.90 -0.78
CA PRO A 135 -4.06 -1.49 -2.16
C PRO A 135 -2.87 -0.75 -2.77
N GLY A 136 -2.78 -0.74 -4.10
CA GLY A 136 -1.72 -0.06 -4.85
C GLY A 136 -1.13 -0.92 -5.95
N PHE A 137 0.13 -1.33 -5.82
CA PHE A 137 0.84 -2.09 -6.85
C PHE A 137 0.07 -3.32 -7.34
N ILE A 138 -0.59 -4.06 -6.45
CA ILE A 138 -1.36 -5.24 -6.86
C ILE A 138 -2.52 -4.89 -7.80
N SER A 139 -3.12 -3.70 -7.66
CA SER A 139 -4.19 -3.21 -8.54
C SER A 139 -3.65 -2.84 -9.91
N ILE A 140 -2.42 -2.29 -9.98
CA ILE A 140 -1.71 -2.02 -11.24
C ILE A 140 -1.48 -3.34 -12.00
N VAL A 141 -0.98 -4.37 -11.31
CA VAL A 141 -0.76 -5.71 -11.88
C VAL A 141 -2.07 -6.33 -12.38
N ALA A 142 -3.10 -6.33 -11.54
CA ALA A 142 -4.38 -6.94 -11.89
C ALA A 142 -5.02 -6.28 -13.11
N ALA A 143 -4.98 -4.95 -13.19
CA ALA A 143 -5.50 -4.20 -14.32
C ALA A 143 -4.70 -4.44 -15.60
N ASP A 144 -3.37 -4.53 -15.51
CA ASP A 144 -2.52 -4.79 -16.68
C ASP A 144 -2.81 -6.16 -17.27
N LEU A 145 -2.85 -7.21 -16.44
CA LEU A 145 -3.22 -8.55 -16.89
C LEU A 145 -4.64 -8.57 -17.49
N ALA A 146 -5.60 -7.91 -16.85
CA ALA A 146 -6.98 -7.86 -17.30
C ALA A 146 -7.15 -7.24 -18.69
N ARG A 147 -6.34 -6.23 -19.05
CA ARG A 147 -6.37 -5.57 -20.36
C ARG A 147 -6.07 -6.50 -21.54
N SER A 148 -5.42 -7.63 -21.29
CA SER A 148 -5.04 -8.60 -22.31
C SER A 148 -6.19 -9.52 -22.77
N PHE A 149 -7.38 -9.46 -22.11
CA PHE A 149 -8.51 -10.31 -22.38
C PHE A 149 -9.65 -9.57 -23.08
N ASP A 150 -10.35 -10.26 -23.99
CA ASP A 150 -11.56 -9.74 -24.66
C ASP A 150 -12.74 -9.65 -23.68
N SER A 151 -12.83 -10.61 -22.76
CA SER A 151 -13.79 -10.62 -21.66
C SER A 151 -13.23 -11.39 -20.45
N LEU A 152 -13.59 -10.93 -19.24
CA LEU A 152 -13.06 -11.47 -18.00
C LEU A 152 -14.01 -12.48 -17.34
N ASP A 153 -13.48 -13.59 -16.88
CA ASP A 153 -14.17 -14.51 -15.97
C ASP A 153 -13.82 -14.23 -14.52
N SER A 154 -12.54 -14.22 -14.20
CA SER A 154 -12.10 -13.99 -12.81
C SER A 154 -10.81 -13.19 -12.72
N VAL A 155 -10.75 -12.33 -11.69
CA VAL A 155 -9.56 -11.61 -11.23
C VAL A 155 -9.37 -11.95 -9.76
N ARG A 156 -8.28 -12.63 -9.43
CA ARG A 156 -7.97 -13.06 -8.05
C ARG A 156 -6.64 -12.48 -7.64
N MET A 157 -6.67 -11.62 -6.64
CA MET A 157 -5.52 -10.90 -6.12
C MET A 157 -5.13 -11.46 -4.77
N ARG A 158 -3.84 -11.72 -4.57
CA ARG A 158 -3.32 -12.26 -3.31
C ARG A 158 -2.02 -11.57 -2.95
N VAL A 159 -1.92 -11.08 -1.72
CA VAL A 159 -0.68 -10.51 -1.17
C VAL A 159 -0.38 -11.10 0.19
N GLY A 160 0.87 -11.38 0.46
CA GLY A 160 1.36 -11.76 1.78
C GLY A 160 2.55 -10.91 2.19
N ALA A 161 2.59 -10.51 3.45
CA ALA A 161 3.79 -10.03 4.13
C ALA A 161 4.03 -10.99 5.30
N LEU A 162 5.08 -11.79 5.21
CA LEU A 162 5.31 -12.98 6.00
C LEU A 162 6.73 -12.97 6.59
N PRO A 163 6.96 -13.47 7.81
CA PRO A 163 8.33 -13.77 8.24
C PRO A 163 8.93 -14.83 7.31
N ALA A 164 10.18 -14.63 6.88
CA ALA A 164 10.89 -15.67 6.12
C ALA A 164 11.10 -16.93 6.97
N TYR A 165 11.22 -16.76 8.28
CA TYR A 165 11.43 -17.82 9.27
C TYR A 165 10.42 -17.66 10.42
N PRO A 166 9.21 -18.24 10.31
CA PRO A 166 8.20 -18.17 11.36
C PRO A 166 8.67 -18.89 12.64
N SER A 167 8.46 -18.27 13.80
CA SER A 167 8.96 -18.76 15.08
C SER A 167 7.88 -18.94 16.16
N ASN A 168 6.61 -18.74 15.81
CA ASN A 168 5.49 -18.86 16.74
C ASN A 168 4.30 -19.60 16.10
N ALA A 169 3.32 -19.99 16.90
CA ALA A 169 2.17 -20.76 16.42
C ALA A 169 1.27 -20.02 15.42
N LEU A 170 1.25 -18.68 15.48
CA LEU A 170 0.57 -17.87 14.48
C LEU A 170 1.29 -17.86 13.13
N ASN A 171 2.55 -18.31 13.08
CA ASN A 171 3.44 -18.18 11.93
C ASN A 171 3.47 -16.74 11.39
N TYR A 172 3.40 -15.77 12.30
CA TYR A 172 3.32 -14.35 11.98
C TYR A 172 4.22 -13.52 12.89
N ASN A 173 4.85 -12.52 12.32
CA ASN A 173 5.60 -11.49 13.01
C ASN A 173 5.06 -10.12 12.61
N LEU A 174 5.19 -9.13 13.48
CA LEU A 174 4.74 -7.77 13.19
C LEU A 174 5.66 -7.11 12.15
N THR A 175 5.25 -7.14 10.90
CA THR A 175 6.00 -6.56 9.78
C THR A 175 5.57 -5.11 9.49
N TRP A 176 4.30 -4.78 9.75
CA TRP A 176 3.72 -3.46 9.49
C TRP A 176 2.78 -3.00 10.61
N SER A 177 1.72 -2.24 10.33
CA SER A 177 0.79 -1.69 11.31
C SER A 177 -0.08 -2.79 11.94
N THR A 178 0.01 -2.99 13.25
CA THR A 178 -0.87 -3.91 14.00
C THR A 178 -2.33 -3.49 13.88
N GLU A 179 -2.60 -2.19 13.94
CA GLU A 179 -3.94 -1.62 13.80
C GLU A 179 -4.52 -1.90 12.41
N GLY A 180 -3.70 -1.75 11.35
CA GLY A 180 -4.09 -2.09 9.98
C GLY A 180 -4.42 -3.58 9.85
N VAL A 181 -3.62 -4.49 10.41
CA VAL A 181 -3.89 -5.94 10.41
C VAL A 181 -5.23 -6.26 11.09
N ILE A 182 -5.49 -5.66 12.26
CA ILE A 182 -6.75 -5.85 12.98
C ILE A 182 -7.93 -5.34 12.15
N ASN A 183 -7.77 -4.17 11.52
CA ASN A 183 -8.80 -3.59 10.67
C ASN A 183 -9.13 -4.49 9.48
N GLU A 184 -8.10 -4.95 8.73
CA GLU A 184 -8.28 -5.86 7.60
C GLU A 184 -9.01 -7.16 7.96
N TYR A 185 -8.82 -7.67 9.19
CA TYR A 185 -9.41 -8.93 9.64
C TYR A 185 -10.82 -8.77 10.26
N CYS A 186 -11.22 -7.55 10.56
CA CYS A 186 -12.49 -7.26 11.22
C CYS A 186 -13.54 -6.64 10.29
N GLU A 187 -13.11 -5.89 9.27
CA GLU A 187 -14.03 -5.17 8.39
C GLU A 187 -14.54 -6.05 7.24
N PRO A 188 -15.77 -5.81 6.74
CA PRO A 188 -16.28 -6.47 5.55
C PRO A 188 -15.38 -6.25 4.34
N CYS A 189 -15.26 -7.27 3.49
CA CYS A 189 -14.43 -7.25 2.30
C CYS A 189 -15.30 -7.00 1.07
N GLU A 190 -14.93 -6.04 0.22
CA GLU A 190 -15.56 -5.90 -1.08
C GLU A 190 -15.16 -7.05 -2.01
N ALA A 191 -16.09 -7.52 -2.82
CA ALA A 191 -15.87 -8.54 -3.84
C ALA A 191 -16.88 -8.40 -4.98
N ILE A 192 -16.59 -9.03 -6.13
CA ILE A 192 -17.59 -9.33 -7.16
C ILE A 192 -17.79 -10.84 -7.17
N VAL A 193 -19.02 -11.27 -6.92
CA VAL A 193 -19.43 -12.66 -6.90
C VAL A 193 -20.58 -12.84 -7.89
N ASP A 194 -20.39 -13.72 -8.88
CA ASP A 194 -21.35 -13.94 -9.97
C ASP A 194 -21.81 -12.64 -10.66
N GLY A 195 -20.84 -11.75 -10.93
CA GLY A 195 -21.05 -10.46 -11.60
C GLY A 195 -21.65 -9.36 -10.72
N GLN A 196 -21.95 -9.64 -9.45
CA GLN A 196 -22.56 -8.70 -8.52
C GLN A 196 -21.57 -8.23 -7.46
N ARG A 197 -21.47 -6.93 -7.23
CA ARG A 197 -20.74 -6.38 -6.08
C ARG A 197 -21.40 -6.82 -4.78
N ARG A 198 -20.62 -7.37 -3.87
CA ARG A 198 -21.07 -7.84 -2.57
C ARG A 198 -20.03 -7.55 -1.51
N GLU A 199 -20.46 -7.46 -0.28
CA GLU A 199 -19.62 -7.59 0.90
C GLU A 199 -19.55 -9.07 1.29
N VAL A 200 -18.34 -9.55 1.55
CA VAL A 200 -18.06 -10.90 2.03
C VAL A 200 -17.32 -10.81 3.37
N PRO A 201 -17.48 -11.78 4.28
CA PRO A 201 -16.80 -11.69 5.56
C PRO A 201 -15.29 -11.89 5.45
N ALA A 202 -14.55 -11.16 6.28
CA ALA A 202 -13.12 -11.38 6.45
C ALA A 202 -12.84 -12.76 7.08
N LEU A 203 -11.63 -13.29 6.90
CA LEU A 203 -11.17 -14.60 7.36
C LEU A 203 -11.94 -15.81 6.78
N GLU A 204 -12.80 -15.59 5.80
CA GLU A 204 -13.57 -16.64 5.11
C GLU A 204 -13.00 -16.94 3.71
N GLU A 205 -13.61 -17.92 3.03
CA GLU A 205 -13.23 -18.42 1.70
C GLU A 205 -11.74 -18.81 1.63
N ARG A 206 -11.24 -19.46 2.67
CA ARG A 206 -9.87 -19.92 2.76
C ARG A 206 -9.54 -20.89 1.61
N GLU A 207 -8.43 -20.64 0.94
CA GLU A 207 -7.82 -21.55 -0.02
C GLU A 207 -6.40 -21.92 0.42
N GLU A 208 -5.91 -23.06 -0.01
CA GLU A 208 -4.52 -23.49 0.15
C GLU A 208 -3.87 -23.62 -1.23
N PHE A 209 -2.62 -23.21 -1.33
CA PHE A 209 -1.83 -23.35 -2.56
C PHE A 209 -0.35 -23.44 -2.24
N SER A 210 0.41 -24.01 -3.18
CA SER A 210 1.87 -24.08 -3.10
C SER A 210 2.49 -23.09 -4.09
N LEU A 211 3.51 -22.36 -3.63
CA LEU A 211 4.34 -21.51 -4.48
C LEU A 211 5.81 -21.79 -4.15
N ASP A 212 6.60 -22.20 -5.16
CA ASP A 212 8.01 -22.58 -5.01
C ASP A 212 8.25 -23.64 -3.92
N GLY A 213 7.37 -24.62 -3.82
CA GLY A 213 7.47 -25.71 -2.84
C GLY A 213 7.05 -25.36 -1.41
N VAL A 214 6.67 -24.10 -1.14
CA VAL A 214 6.16 -23.67 0.15
C VAL A 214 4.64 -23.63 0.13
N LEU A 215 4.01 -24.24 1.15
CA LEU A 215 2.55 -24.23 1.32
C LEU A 215 2.10 -22.94 1.99
N TYR A 216 1.07 -22.33 1.43
CA TYR A 216 0.42 -21.11 1.95
C TYR A 216 -1.09 -21.33 2.06
N GLU A 217 -1.72 -20.53 2.90
CA GLU A 217 -3.16 -20.31 2.86
C GLU A 217 -3.46 -18.86 2.49
N ALA A 218 -4.61 -18.61 1.87
CA ALA A 218 -5.11 -17.27 1.62
C ALA A 218 -6.60 -17.19 1.95
N PHE A 219 -7.04 -16.04 2.45
CA PHE A 219 -8.40 -15.79 2.89
C PHE A 219 -8.76 -14.31 2.73
N ASN A 220 -10.05 -14.02 2.70
CA ASN A 220 -10.56 -12.66 2.52
C ASN A 220 -10.08 -11.72 3.61
N THR A 221 -9.58 -10.54 3.20
CA THR A 221 -9.32 -9.38 4.08
C THR A 221 -9.78 -8.09 3.40
N SER A 222 -10.10 -7.09 4.19
CA SER A 222 -10.62 -5.83 3.67
C SER A 222 -9.54 -4.95 3.03
N GLY A 223 -9.95 -3.97 2.24
CA GLY A 223 -9.12 -2.87 1.73
C GLY A 223 -8.30 -3.15 0.47
N GLY A 224 -7.80 -4.36 0.28
CA GLY A 224 -6.79 -4.66 -0.74
C GLY A 224 -7.21 -4.54 -2.21
N LEU A 225 -8.51 -4.48 -2.52
CA LEU A 225 -9.01 -4.28 -3.89
C LEU A 225 -8.89 -2.83 -4.39
N GLY A 226 -8.73 -1.89 -3.48
CA GLY A 226 -8.75 -0.49 -3.85
C GLY A 226 -10.04 -0.09 -4.56
N THR A 227 -9.92 0.54 -5.73
CA THR A 227 -11.05 0.98 -6.57
C THR A 227 -11.49 -0.06 -7.62
N LEU A 228 -10.84 -1.23 -7.67
CA LEU A 228 -11.09 -2.24 -8.72
C LEU A 228 -12.52 -2.79 -8.72
N CYS A 229 -13.19 -2.90 -7.55
CA CYS A 229 -14.59 -3.30 -7.50
C CYS A 229 -15.51 -2.37 -8.30
N GLU A 230 -15.18 -1.08 -8.35
CA GLU A 230 -15.95 -0.10 -9.14
C GLU A 230 -15.56 -0.17 -10.62
N THR A 231 -14.27 -0.25 -10.91
CA THR A 231 -13.72 -0.28 -12.27
C THR A 231 -14.14 -1.53 -13.05
N LEU A 232 -14.22 -2.68 -12.37
CA LEU A 232 -14.55 -3.97 -12.97
C LEU A 232 -16.02 -4.39 -12.76
N ALA A 233 -16.85 -3.56 -12.13
CA ALA A 233 -18.29 -3.82 -12.00
C ALA A 233 -18.95 -4.06 -13.38
N GLY A 234 -19.68 -5.16 -13.51
CA GLY A 234 -20.32 -5.58 -14.76
C GLY A 234 -19.38 -6.11 -15.85
N LYS A 235 -18.07 -6.21 -15.59
CA LYS A 235 -17.06 -6.66 -16.55
C LYS A 235 -16.42 -8.00 -16.18
N VAL A 236 -16.57 -8.45 -14.96
CA VAL A 236 -15.98 -9.69 -14.45
C VAL A 236 -17.00 -10.48 -13.64
N ARG A 237 -16.97 -11.81 -13.73
CA ARG A 237 -17.85 -12.66 -12.92
C ARG A 237 -17.37 -12.77 -11.47
N THR A 238 -16.05 -12.87 -11.26
CA THR A 238 -15.45 -13.00 -9.92
C THR A 238 -14.27 -12.04 -9.76
N LEU A 239 -14.30 -11.20 -8.72
CA LEU A 239 -13.17 -10.38 -8.29
C LEU A 239 -13.02 -10.53 -6.78
N ASN A 240 -11.85 -10.92 -6.31
CA ASN A 240 -11.55 -10.97 -4.88
C ASN A 240 -10.10 -10.58 -4.56
N TYR A 241 -9.91 -10.17 -3.32
CA TYR A 241 -8.61 -9.99 -2.70
C TYR A 241 -8.49 -10.88 -1.47
N ARG A 242 -7.33 -11.54 -1.32
CA ARG A 242 -7.02 -12.40 -0.18
C ARG A 242 -5.62 -12.11 0.35
N THR A 243 -5.50 -12.14 1.65
CA THR A 243 -4.20 -12.09 2.31
C THR A 243 -3.59 -13.48 2.37
N ILE A 244 -2.31 -13.60 1.97
CA ILE A 244 -1.53 -14.85 2.07
C ILE A 244 -0.91 -14.95 3.46
N ARG A 245 -1.02 -16.14 4.07
CA ARG A 245 -0.36 -16.51 5.33
C ARG A 245 0.16 -17.93 5.26
N TYR A 246 0.93 -18.35 6.27
CA TYR A 246 1.26 -19.75 6.45
C TYR A 246 0.04 -20.51 7.00
N PRO A 247 -0.11 -21.82 6.68
CA PRO A 247 -1.26 -22.62 7.11
C PRO A 247 -1.48 -22.61 8.62
N GLY A 248 -2.74 -22.45 9.01
CA GLY A 248 -3.17 -22.40 10.43
C GLY A 248 -3.38 -21.01 11.00
N HIS A 249 -2.84 -19.96 10.39
CA HIS A 249 -2.99 -18.58 10.85
C HIS A 249 -4.46 -18.14 10.89
N ALA A 250 -5.21 -18.39 9.83
CA ALA A 250 -6.63 -18.00 9.74
C ALA A 250 -7.46 -18.61 10.87
N ALA A 251 -7.24 -19.90 11.18
CA ALA A 251 -7.98 -20.60 12.23
C ALA A 251 -7.73 -19.99 13.62
N ILE A 252 -6.47 -19.68 13.93
CA ILE A 252 -6.11 -19.06 15.20
C ILE A 252 -6.69 -17.64 15.30
N MET A 253 -6.58 -16.85 14.23
CA MET A 253 -7.15 -15.49 14.22
C MET A 253 -8.67 -15.49 14.32
N LYS A 254 -9.37 -16.46 13.70
CA LYS A 254 -10.82 -16.62 13.88
C LYS A 254 -11.17 -16.93 15.34
N ALA A 255 -10.44 -17.84 15.99
CA ALA A 255 -10.65 -18.14 17.39
C ALA A 255 -10.47 -16.90 18.29
N LEU A 256 -9.41 -16.12 18.07
CA LEU A 256 -9.15 -14.89 18.81
C LEU A 256 -10.25 -13.84 18.58
N LEU A 257 -10.59 -13.57 17.33
CA LEU A 257 -11.48 -12.47 16.96
C LEU A 257 -12.95 -12.80 17.21
N HIS A 258 -13.40 -14.03 16.89
CA HIS A 258 -14.79 -14.42 16.96
C HIS A 258 -15.14 -15.19 18.24
N ASP A 259 -14.42 -16.29 18.55
CA ASP A 259 -14.76 -17.12 19.70
C ASP A 259 -14.41 -16.43 21.03
N LEU A 260 -13.25 -15.78 21.12
CA LEU A 260 -12.85 -14.96 22.26
C LEU A 260 -13.35 -13.50 22.17
N ARG A 261 -14.04 -13.13 21.09
CA ARG A 261 -14.67 -11.83 20.89
C ARG A 261 -13.71 -10.63 20.98
N LEU A 262 -12.43 -10.83 20.62
CA LEU A 262 -11.45 -9.75 20.66
C LEU A 262 -11.69 -8.69 19.56
N LYS A 263 -12.48 -8.98 18.53
CA LYS A 263 -12.93 -7.98 17.55
C LYS A 263 -13.68 -6.80 18.20
N ASP A 264 -14.38 -7.06 19.33
CA ASP A 264 -15.11 -6.06 20.09
C ASP A 264 -14.19 -5.30 21.09
N ARG A 265 -12.91 -5.72 21.19
CA ARG A 265 -11.90 -5.20 22.12
C ARG A 265 -10.57 -5.03 21.41
N ARG A 266 -10.58 -4.25 20.33
CA ARG A 266 -9.42 -4.10 19.41
C ARG A 266 -8.17 -3.57 20.09
N ASP A 267 -8.31 -2.67 21.07
CA ASP A 267 -7.17 -2.14 21.83
C ASP A 267 -6.47 -3.25 22.65
N VAL A 268 -7.26 -4.16 23.24
CA VAL A 268 -6.72 -5.31 23.98
C VAL A 268 -5.99 -6.25 23.01
N LEU A 269 -6.59 -6.55 21.87
CA LEU A 269 -5.96 -7.39 20.85
C LEU A 269 -4.65 -6.76 20.35
N LYS A 270 -4.66 -5.46 20.08
CA LYS A 270 -3.48 -4.71 19.67
C LYS A 270 -2.35 -4.84 20.68
N ASP A 271 -2.65 -4.59 21.95
CA ASP A 271 -1.68 -4.72 23.04
C ASP A 271 -1.11 -6.14 23.14
N ILE A 272 -1.97 -7.17 23.08
CA ILE A 272 -1.54 -8.58 23.08
C ILE A 272 -0.60 -8.87 21.91
N LEU A 273 -0.94 -8.46 20.69
CA LEU A 273 -0.12 -8.72 19.52
C LEU A 273 1.22 -7.99 19.59
N GLU A 274 1.23 -6.72 19.99
CA GLU A 274 2.44 -5.89 20.06
C GLU A 274 3.40 -6.33 21.16
N GLN A 275 2.90 -6.88 22.27
CA GLN A 275 3.73 -7.38 23.36
C GLN A 275 4.19 -8.83 23.14
N SER A 276 3.44 -9.64 22.40
CA SER A 276 3.71 -11.07 22.27
C SER A 276 4.39 -11.47 20.96
N LEU A 277 4.13 -10.76 19.87
CA LEU A 277 4.70 -11.11 18.58
C LEU A 277 6.03 -10.39 18.33
N PRO A 278 7.08 -11.11 17.91
CA PRO A 278 8.33 -10.47 17.57
C PRO A 278 8.18 -9.63 16.30
N SER A 279 8.96 -8.56 16.20
CA SER A 279 9.21 -7.87 14.94
C SER A 279 10.36 -8.55 14.20
N THR A 280 10.33 -8.51 12.87
CA THR A 280 11.42 -9.03 12.04
C THR A 280 11.76 -8.09 10.90
N MET A 281 13.06 -8.07 10.54
CA MET A 281 13.52 -7.49 9.29
C MET A 281 13.68 -8.56 8.17
N GLN A 282 13.57 -9.83 8.54
CA GLN A 282 13.68 -10.97 7.63
C GLN A 282 12.28 -11.42 7.24
N ASP A 283 11.67 -10.69 6.35
CA ASP A 283 10.34 -10.96 5.81
C ASP A 283 10.38 -11.17 4.30
N VAL A 284 9.32 -11.70 3.78
CA VAL A 284 9.05 -11.85 2.35
C VAL A 284 7.69 -11.26 2.03
N VAL A 285 7.64 -10.44 1.00
CA VAL A 285 6.39 -10.02 0.38
C VAL A 285 6.12 -10.91 -0.82
N ILE A 286 4.90 -11.44 -0.89
CA ILE A 286 4.41 -12.26 -1.99
C ILE A 286 3.30 -11.50 -2.70
N VAL A 287 3.44 -11.29 -4.00
CA VAL A 287 2.40 -10.78 -4.89
C VAL A 287 1.99 -11.89 -5.84
N PHE A 288 0.73 -12.29 -5.78
CA PHE A 288 0.23 -13.40 -6.59
C PHE A 288 -1.15 -13.06 -7.17
N VAL A 289 -1.18 -12.72 -8.46
CA VAL A 289 -2.40 -12.35 -9.19
C VAL A 289 -2.66 -13.36 -10.28
N THR A 290 -3.90 -13.83 -10.38
CA THR A 290 -4.37 -14.66 -11.49
C THR A 290 -5.59 -14.02 -12.15
N VAL A 291 -5.55 -13.88 -13.46
CA VAL A 291 -6.67 -13.38 -14.26
C VAL A 291 -7.05 -14.45 -15.27
N ALA A 292 -8.31 -14.84 -15.30
CA ALA A 292 -8.84 -15.76 -16.28
C ALA A 292 -9.95 -15.09 -17.09
N GLY A 293 -9.99 -15.42 -18.38
CA GLY A 293 -10.95 -14.83 -19.32
C GLY A 293 -10.80 -15.38 -20.71
N TRP A 294 -11.52 -14.83 -21.65
CA TRP A 294 -11.47 -15.22 -23.06
C TRP A 294 -10.55 -14.28 -23.84
N ARG A 295 -9.72 -14.88 -24.68
CA ARG A 295 -8.84 -14.19 -25.65
C ARG A 295 -8.89 -14.96 -26.96
N GLY A 296 -9.33 -14.31 -28.04
CA GLY A 296 -9.50 -14.98 -29.33
C GLY A 296 -10.43 -16.20 -29.29
N GLY A 297 -11.52 -16.12 -28.50
CA GLY A 297 -12.50 -17.19 -28.34
C GLY A 297 -12.05 -18.37 -27.47
N ARG A 298 -10.90 -18.30 -26.82
CA ARG A 298 -10.37 -19.37 -25.93
C ARG A 298 -10.30 -18.88 -24.50
N LEU A 299 -10.72 -19.72 -23.55
CA LEU A 299 -10.51 -19.48 -22.13
C LEU A 299 -9.03 -19.66 -21.80
N GLN A 300 -8.43 -18.63 -21.24
CA GLN A 300 -7.01 -18.59 -20.86
C GLN A 300 -6.87 -18.04 -19.45
N GLN A 301 -5.71 -18.28 -18.85
CA GLN A 301 -5.33 -17.70 -17.57
C GLN A 301 -3.93 -17.13 -17.71
N GLU A 302 -3.77 -15.90 -17.20
CA GLU A 302 -2.49 -15.24 -16.99
C GLU A 302 -2.20 -15.16 -15.50
N THR A 303 -0.91 -15.25 -15.14
CA THR A 303 -0.48 -15.23 -13.74
C THR A 303 0.72 -14.33 -13.58
N TYR A 304 0.66 -13.49 -12.56
CA TYR A 304 1.81 -12.74 -12.06
C TYR A 304 2.15 -13.26 -10.66
N ALA A 305 3.37 -13.71 -10.46
CA ALA A 305 3.86 -14.18 -9.16
C ALA A 305 5.24 -13.59 -8.90
N ARG A 306 5.43 -12.95 -7.74
CA ARG A 306 6.73 -12.39 -7.30
C ARG A 306 6.88 -12.56 -5.80
N LYS A 307 8.11 -12.87 -5.38
CA LYS A 307 8.57 -12.79 -4.00
C LYS A 307 9.61 -11.69 -3.91
N ILE A 308 9.46 -10.79 -2.96
CA ILE A 308 10.39 -9.71 -2.68
C ILE A 308 10.89 -9.91 -1.24
N TYR A 309 12.20 -10.01 -1.07
CA TYR A 309 12.83 -10.22 0.22
C TYR A 309 13.41 -8.91 0.79
N SER A 310 13.65 -8.92 2.09
CA SER A 310 14.43 -7.87 2.75
C SER A 310 15.82 -7.76 2.14
N HIS A 311 16.26 -6.54 1.86
CA HIS A 311 17.60 -6.25 1.34
C HIS A 311 18.06 -4.84 1.70
N VAL A 312 19.31 -4.53 1.34
CA VAL A 312 19.87 -3.19 1.52
C VAL A 312 19.26 -2.25 0.48
N LEU A 313 18.58 -1.20 0.94
CA LEU A 313 18.00 -0.15 0.11
C LEU A 313 18.33 1.21 0.72
N ALA A 314 18.80 2.16 -0.10
CA ALA A 314 19.33 3.45 0.35
C ALA A 314 20.35 3.29 1.51
N GLY A 315 21.30 2.38 1.33
CA GLY A 315 22.40 2.13 2.28
C GLY A 315 22.04 1.41 3.58
N GLN A 316 20.78 0.98 3.77
CA GLN A 316 20.31 0.33 4.99
C GLN A 316 19.54 -0.95 4.72
N MET A 317 19.66 -1.94 5.63
CA MET A 317 18.81 -3.11 5.61
C MET A 317 17.35 -2.69 5.86
N ARG A 318 16.46 -3.02 4.93
CA ARG A 318 15.02 -2.75 5.02
C ARG A 318 14.24 -4.06 4.90
N SER A 319 13.14 -4.15 5.62
CA SER A 319 12.23 -5.28 5.47
C SER A 319 11.51 -5.23 4.12
N ALA A 320 11.06 -6.38 3.62
CA ALA A 320 10.36 -6.47 2.33
C ALA A 320 9.12 -5.59 2.28
N ILE A 321 8.34 -5.53 3.37
CA ILE A 321 7.16 -4.66 3.45
C ILE A 321 7.53 -3.17 3.44
N GLN A 322 8.64 -2.78 4.08
CA GLN A 322 9.13 -1.41 4.02
C GLN A 322 9.56 -1.04 2.59
N ILE A 323 10.32 -1.92 1.95
CA ILE A 323 10.79 -1.74 0.57
C ILE A 323 9.61 -1.57 -0.37
N THR A 324 8.69 -2.52 -0.39
CA THR A 324 7.56 -2.54 -1.33
C THR A 324 6.64 -1.34 -1.11
N THR A 325 6.22 -1.08 0.11
CA THR A 325 5.28 0.02 0.40
C THR A 325 5.89 1.39 0.10
N ALA A 326 7.12 1.65 0.56
CA ALA A 326 7.77 2.94 0.35
C ALA A 326 8.13 3.18 -1.12
N SER A 327 8.65 2.14 -1.81
CA SER A 327 8.99 2.26 -3.22
C SER A 327 7.77 2.48 -4.11
N SER A 328 6.62 1.87 -3.78
CA SER A 328 5.39 2.11 -4.53
C SER A 328 4.94 3.56 -4.41
N LEU A 329 4.90 4.13 -3.21
CA LEU A 329 4.56 5.53 -2.99
C LEU A 329 5.53 6.49 -3.72
N CYS A 330 6.85 6.20 -3.63
CA CYS A 330 7.86 6.98 -4.33
C CYS A 330 7.74 6.88 -5.87
N ALA A 331 7.40 5.69 -6.40
CA ALA A 331 7.19 5.48 -7.83
C ALA A 331 5.99 6.29 -8.33
N MET A 332 4.89 6.30 -7.61
CA MET A 332 3.70 7.09 -7.97
C MET A 332 4.01 8.58 -7.96
N LEU A 333 4.74 9.09 -6.96
CA LEU A 333 5.21 10.47 -6.94
C LEU A 333 6.11 10.79 -8.15
N ASP A 334 7.03 9.89 -8.47
CA ASP A 334 8.02 10.11 -9.55
C ASP A 334 7.39 10.07 -10.94
N LEU A 335 6.42 9.17 -11.15
CA LEU A 335 5.59 9.14 -12.36
C LEU A 335 4.76 10.43 -12.52
N LEU A 336 4.17 10.94 -11.44
CA LEU A 336 3.49 12.22 -11.44
C LEU A 336 4.46 13.37 -11.74
N ALA A 337 5.61 13.37 -11.09
CA ALA A 337 6.63 14.42 -11.22
C ALA A 337 7.25 14.50 -12.62
N SER A 338 7.31 13.36 -13.32
CA SER A 338 7.78 13.24 -14.71
C SER A 338 6.68 13.44 -15.77
N GLY A 339 5.44 13.74 -15.35
CA GLY A 339 4.32 13.99 -16.27
C GLY A 339 3.75 12.72 -16.92
N GLN A 340 4.03 11.54 -16.37
CA GLN A 340 3.49 10.26 -16.85
C GLN A 340 2.12 9.94 -16.24
N LEU A 341 1.70 10.69 -15.21
CA LEU A 341 0.36 10.63 -14.62
C LEU A 341 -0.33 12.00 -14.76
N PRO A 342 -1.69 12.02 -14.73
CA PRO A 342 -2.44 13.27 -14.72
C PRO A 342 -2.04 14.16 -13.54
N ASP A 343 -1.85 15.45 -13.79
CA ASP A 343 -1.47 16.46 -12.80
C ASP A 343 -2.67 17.09 -12.06
N ALA A 344 -3.89 16.57 -12.30
CA ALA A 344 -5.11 17.07 -11.69
C ALA A 344 -6.18 15.96 -11.55
N GLY A 345 -7.03 16.09 -10.54
CA GLY A 345 -8.16 15.21 -10.28
C GLY A 345 -7.77 13.92 -9.57
N PHE A 346 -8.70 12.97 -9.56
CA PHE A 346 -8.52 11.66 -8.91
C PHE A 346 -7.81 10.68 -9.85
N VAL A 347 -6.71 10.09 -9.41
CA VAL A 347 -5.93 9.10 -10.17
C VAL A 347 -6.03 7.74 -9.47
N ARG A 348 -6.52 6.73 -10.17
CA ARG A 348 -6.63 5.36 -9.64
C ARG A 348 -5.35 4.59 -9.90
N GLN A 349 -5.04 3.64 -9.03
CA GLN A 349 -3.88 2.78 -9.19
C GLN A 349 -3.96 1.92 -10.47
N GLU A 350 -5.13 1.38 -10.78
CA GLU A 350 -5.38 0.57 -11.97
C GLU A 350 -5.29 1.33 -13.30
N ASP A 351 -5.22 2.65 -13.28
CA ASP A 351 -4.98 3.46 -14.49
C ASP A 351 -3.49 3.56 -14.87
N VAL A 352 -2.60 3.17 -13.94
CA VAL A 352 -1.15 3.23 -14.15
C VAL A 352 -0.69 2.06 -15.04
N PRO A 353 0.10 2.31 -16.11
CA PRO A 353 0.68 1.23 -16.90
C PRO A 353 1.75 0.47 -16.08
N LEU A 354 1.63 -0.86 -16.00
CA LEU A 354 2.59 -1.69 -15.25
C LEU A 354 4.01 -1.52 -15.74
N ALA A 355 4.23 -1.48 -17.06
CA ALA A 355 5.55 -1.27 -17.64
C ALA A 355 6.18 0.06 -17.16
N ALA A 356 5.44 1.16 -17.20
CA ALA A 356 5.92 2.46 -16.73
C ALA A 356 6.26 2.44 -15.22
N PHE A 357 5.46 1.71 -14.43
CA PHE A 357 5.74 1.54 -13.00
C PHE A 357 7.02 0.71 -12.76
N LEU A 358 7.21 -0.42 -13.46
CA LEU A 358 8.38 -1.28 -13.29
C LEU A 358 9.68 -0.67 -13.85
N ASP A 359 9.58 0.16 -14.87
CA ASP A 359 10.72 0.92 -15.44
C ASP A 359 11.13 2.11 -14.56
N ASN A 360 10.23 2.56 -13.67
CA ASN A 360 10.53 3.65 -12.75
C ASN A 360 11.62 3.27 -11.76
N ARG A 361 12.52 4.22 -11.45
CA ARG A 361 13.68 4.01 -10.56
C ARG A 361 13.32 3.47 -9.16
N PHE A 362 12.11 3.74 -8.66
CA PHE A 362 11.62 3.20 -7.40
C PHE A 362 10.79 1.92 -7.62
N GLY A 363 9.99 1.87 -8.69
CA GLY A 363 9.11 0.74 -8.99
C GLY A 363 9.86 -0.53 -9.38
N ARG A 364 11.09 -0.41 -9.90
CA ARG A 364 11.90 -1.55 -10.34
C ARG A 364 12.22 -2.59 -9.25
N VAL A 365 12.05 -2.26 -7.97
CA VAL A 365 12.19 -3.25 -6.88
C VAL A 365 11.20 -4.43 -7.02
N TYR A 366 10.11 -4.20 -7.72
CA TYR A 366 9.13 -5.24 -8.04
C TYR A 366 9.46 -6.05 -9.30
N ALA A 367 10.39 -5.56 -10.14
CA ALA A 367 10.85 -6.25 -11.33
C ALA A 367 12.08 -7.14 -11.08
N MET A 368 12.80 -6.96 -9.96
CA MET A 368 14.05 -7.67 -9.68
C MET A 368 13.81 -9.17 -9.49
N ASP A 369 14.57 -9.99 -10.20
CA ASP A 369 14.57 -11.44 -10.02
C ASP A 369 15.39 -11.83 -8.78
N GLU A 370 14.96 -12.89 -8.06
CA GLU A 370 15.61 -13.40 -6.84
C GLU A 370 17.10 -13.73 -7.02
N LEU A 371 17.52 -14.08 -8.24
CA LEU A 371 18.89 -14.47 -8.57
C LEU A 371 19.90 -13.30 -8.57
N ALA A 372 19.45 -12.06 -8.61
CA ALA A 372 20.34 -10.89 -8.62
C ALA A 372 20.91 -10.52 -7.23
N HIS A 373 20.41 -11.12 -6.14
CA HIS A 373 20.83 -10.84 -4.77
C HIS A 373 21.79 -11.87 -4.17
N ALA A 374 22.13 -12.92 -4.90
CA ALA A 374 23.04 -14.00 -4.45
C ALA A 374 24.49 -13.84 -4.96
N ALA A 375 24.84 -12.70 -5.55
CA ALA A 375 26.18 -12.40 -6.08
C ALA A 375 26.87 -11.29 -5.26
#